data_2796525e7f63bc4792560a54e670a2c7
#
_entry.id   2796525e7f63bc4792560a54e670a2c7
#
_cell.length_a   1.000
_cell.length_b   1.000
_cell.length_c   1.000
_cell.angle_alpha   90.00
_cell.angle_beta   90.00
_cell.angle_gamma   90.00
#
_symmetry.space_group_name_H-M   'P 1'
#
loop_
_entity.id
_entity.type
_entity.pdbx_description
1 polymer ?
#
loop_
_entity_poly.entity_id
_entity_poly.type
_entity_poly.pdbx_seq_one_letter_code
_entity_poly.pdbx_strand_id
1 'polypeptide(L)'
;MKLNHNIQAVLFDLDGTLLEVDLKKFIPGYLKLLSESISHLISPKKVISKLLKASEAVNHNDGTQTNDSLFAKVFFPIGGYTRGEIQPYFDNFYENKFVELKKFTKKKENARSVVQGVFKKKLKVVVATTPVLPLTAIQQRLEWAGVGDFNYSLITHIENSRANKPNILYFQGIIDYLGIPPKNCLMVGDEAKDMVAAKIGCPTFLIESLNTELSPAMLKPSYKGNLEDIMDLL
;
A
#
# COMPACT_ATOMS: atom_id res chain seq x y z
N MET A 1 -14.88 -23.89 -0.39
CA MET A 1 -13.80 -24.49 0.47
C MET A 1 -13.74 -23.61 1.72
N LYS A 2 -13.99 -24.12 2.92
CA LYS A 2 -14.00 -23.28 4.13
C LYS A 2 -12.57 -23.16 4.69
N LEU A 3 -12.22 -21.98 5.19
CA LEU A 3 -10.99 -21.77 5.95
C LEU A 3 -11.00 -22.69 7.19
N ASN A 4 -9.90 -23.42 7.43
CA ASN A 4 -9.74 -24.23 8.63
C ASN A 4 -9.43 -23.39 9.89
N HIS A 5 -9.45 -22.06 9.76
CA HIS A 5 -9.11 -21.12 10.83
C HIS A 5 -10.25 -20.11 11.05
N ASN A 6 -10.43 -19.73 12.30
CA ASN A 6 -11.36 -18.65 12.66
C ASN A 6 -10.69 -17.30 12.28
N ILE A 7 -10.97 -16.79 11.08
CA ILE A 7 -10.46 -15.48 10.64
C ILE A 7 -11.08 -14.38 11.50
N GLN A 8 -10.26 -13.49 11.98
CA GLN A 8 -10.62 -12.32 12.80
C GLN A 8 -10.25 -11.00 12.13
N ALA A 9 -9.30 -11.03 11.16
CA ALA A 9 -8.89 -9.88 10.40
C ALA A 9 -8.65 -10.23 8.92
N VAL A 10 -8.95 -9.26 8.04
CA VAL A 10 -8.61 -9.31 6.63
C VAL A 10 -7.71 -8.12 6.30
N LEU A 11 -6.54 -8.41 5.73
CA LEU A 11 -5.54 -7.46 5.29
C LEU A 11 -5.62 -7.35 3.77
N PHE A 12 -6.20 -6.28 3.25
CA PHE A 12 -6.30 -6.04 1.81
C PHE A 12 -5.10 -5.22 1.33
N ASP A 13 -4.43 -5.68 0.29
CA ASP A 13 -3.63 -4.79 -0.53
C ASP A 13 -4.55 -3.80 -1.27
N LEU A 14 -3.98 -2.73 -1.84
CA LEU A 14 -4.75 -1.68 -2.51
C LEU A 14 -4.63 -1.78 -4.03
N ASP A 15 -3.41 -1.65 -4.56
CA ASP A 15 -3.18 -1.59 -6.01
C ASP A 15 -3.26 -2.97 -6.64
N GLY A 16 -4.13 -3.12 -7.66
CA GLY A 16 -4.43 -4.43 -8.26
C GLY A 16 -5.47 -5.24 -7.46
N THR A 17 -5.65 -4.94 -6.16
CA THR A 17 -6.57 -5.65 -5.26
C THR A 17 -7.91 -4.93 -5.09
N LEU A 18 -7.92 -3.70 -4.59
CA LEU A 18 -9.14 -2.89 -4.40
C LEU A 18 -9.26 -1.77 -5.45
N LEU A 19 -8.15 -1.35 -6.04
CA LEU A 19 -8.04 -0.32 -7.06
C LEU A 19 -7.20 -0.83 -8.23
N GLU A 20 -7.73 -0.80 -9.45
CA GLU A 20 -6.93 -1.03 -10.65
C GLU A 20 -6.05 0.19 -10.91
N VAL A 21 -4.75 -0.01 -11.10
CA VAL A 21 -3.79 1.07 -11.35
C VAL A 21 -2.90 0.72 -12.54
N ASP A 22 -2.84 1.61 -13.53
CA ASP A 22 -1.83 1.56 -14.60
C ASP A 22 -0.50 2.12 -14.07
N LEU A 23 0.26 1.27 -13.38
CA LEU A 23 1.54 1.66 -12.75
C LEU A 23 2.54 2.23 -13.76
N LYS A 24 2.49 1.78 -15.02
CA LYS A 24 3.38 2.28 -16.10
C LYS A 24 3.12 3.75 -16.44
N LYS A 25 1.92 4.25 -16.17
CA LYS A 25 1.54 5.67 -16.34
C LYS A 25 1.49 6.42 -15.02
N PHE A 26 1.03 5.74 -13.96
CA PHE A 26 0.88 6.35 -12.64
C PHE A 26 2.21 6.82 -12.07
N ILE A 27 3.23 5.95 -12.03
CA ILE A 27 4.54 6.28 -11.44
C ILE A 27 5.23 7.43 -12.18
N PRO A 28 5.39 7.42 -13.52
CA PRO A 28 5.95 8.56 -14.23
C PRO A 28 5.13 9.84 -14.07
N GLY A 29 3.79 9.74 -14.07
CA GLY A 29 2.89 10.87 -13.83
C GLY A 29 3.08 11.47 -12.45
N TYR A 30 3.17 10.65 -11.41
CA TYR A 30 3.46 11.07 -10.05
C TYR A 30 4.80 11.80 -9.93
N LEU A 31 5.88 11.21 -10.44
CA LEU A 31 7.21 11.82 -10.41
C LEU A 31 7.25 13.15 -11.13
N LYS A 32 6.58 13.25 -12.28
CA LYS A 32 6.44 14.48 -13.05
C LYS A 32 5.72 15.56 -12.24
N LEU A 33 4.48 15.29 -11.82
CA LEU A 33 3.64 16.30 -11.14
C LEU A 33 4.27 16.76 -9.80
N LEU A 34 4.85 15.83 -9.01
CA LEU A 34 5.50 16.18 -7.76
C LEU A 34 6.75 17.04 -8.00
N SER A 35 7.60 16.66 -8.97
CA SER A 35 8.80 17.46 -9.27
C SER A 35 8.49 18.83 -9.87
N GLU A 36 7.42 18.94 -10.66
CA GLU A 36 6.93 20.22 -11.22
C GLU A 36 6.39 21.15 -10.11
N SER A 37 5.79 20.60 -9.04
CA SER A 37 5.22 21.42 -7.95
C SER A 37 6.26 22.27 -7.21
N ILE A 38 7.53 21.87 -7.23
CA ILE A 38 8.65 22.61 -6.63
C ILE A 38 9.71 23.04 -7.64
N SER A 39 9.38 23.06 -8.93
CA SER A 39 10.32 23.36 -10.02
C SER A 39 10.90 24.78 -9.98
N HIS A 40 10.21 25.72 -9.33
CA HIS A 40 10.67 27.08 -9.08
C HIS A 40 11.79 27.17 -8.03
N LEU A 41 11.99 26.14 -7.19
CA LEU A 41 13.02 26.04 -6.18
C LEU A 41 14.15 25.10 -6.60
N ILE A 42 13.78 23.93 -7.18
CA ILE A 42 14.70 22.83 -7.43
C ILE A 42 14.38 22.20 -8.78
N SER A 43 15.41 21.96 -9.61
CA SER A 43 15.18 21.34 -10.92
C SER A 43 14.48 19.97 -10.80
N PRO A 44 13.48 19.67 -11.66
CA PRO A 44 12.74 18.40 -11.63
C PRO A 44 13.64 17.17 -11.67
N LYS A 45 14.69 17.20 -12.48
CA LYS A 45 15.68 16.09 -12.58
C LYS A 45 16.30 15.76 -11.22
N LYS A 46 16.65 16.79 -10.42
CA LYS A 46 17.25 16.61 -9.09
C LYS A 46 16.23 16.06 -8.10
N VAL A 47 14.98 16.55 -8.16
CA VAL A 47 13.88 16.06 -7.31
C VAL A 47 13.61 14.58 -7.60
N ILE A 48 13.43 14.20 -8.88
CA ILE A 48 13.17 12.81 -9.27
C ILE A 48 14.32 11.89 -8.83
N SER A 49 15.57 12.29 -9.07
CA SER A 49 16.73 11.48 -8.66
C SER A 49 16.77 11.25 -7.16
N LYS A 50 16.46 12.26 -6.35
CA LYS A 50 16.40 12.14 -4.87
C LYS A 50 15.21 11.32 -4.40
N LEU A 51 14.03 11.46 -5.04
CA LEU A 51 12.84 10.64 -4.76
C LEU A 51 13.13 9.16 -4.97
N LEU A 52 13.68 8.80 -6.13
CA LEU A 52 14.02 7.40 -6.43
C LEU A 52 15.02 6.83 -5.43
N LYS A 53 16.07 7.61 -5.07
CA LYS A 53 17.06 7.18 -4.09
C LYS A 53 16.46 7.00 -2.69
N ALA A 54 15.58 7.91 -2.27
CA ALA A 54 14.91 7.81 -0.97
C ALA A 54 13.91 6.64 -0.94
N SER A 55 13.15 6.42 -2.03
CA SER A 55 12.25 5.26 -2.15
C SER A 55 13.01 3.94 -2.11
N GLU A 56 14.17 3.87 -2.77
CA GLU A 56 15.02 2.68 -2.74
C GLU A 56 15.53 2.38 -1.32
N ALA A 57 15.95 3.42 -0.57
CA ALA A 57 16.36 3.25 0.82
C ALA A 57 15.18 2.74 1.69
N VAL A 58 13.98 3.28 1.48
CA VAL A 58 12.77 2.84 2.21
C VAL A 58 12.42 1.38 1.87
N ASN A 59 12.62 0.93 0.63
CA ASN A 59 12.42 -0.47 0.26
C ASN A 59 13.35 -1.44 1.03
N HIS A 60 14.52 -0.96 1.45
CA HIS A 60 15.50 -1.73 2.23
C HIS A 60 15.51 -1.36 3.73
N ASN A 61 14.45 -0.72 4.23
CA ASN A 61 14.36 -0.38 5.66
C ASN A 61 14.40 -1.65 6.52
N ASP A 62 15.31 -1.66 7.49
CA ASP A 62 15.55 -2.77 8.42
C ASP A 62 14.60 -2.79 9.64
N GLY A 63 13.67 -1.85 9.71
CA GLY A 63 12.70 -1.74 10.80
C GLY A 63 13.13 -0.88 11.98
N THR A 64 14.37 -0.36 12.00
CA THR A 64 14.89 0.43 13.14
C THR A 64 14.25 1.81 13.26
N GLN A 65 13.76 2.37 12.15
CA GLN A 65 13.10 3.68 12.08
C GLN A 65 11.86 3.62 11.19
N THR A 66 11.01 4.65 11.24
CA THR A 66 9.87 4.73 10.31
C THR A 66 10.34 4.97 8.88
N ASN A 67 9.52 4.54 7.91
CA ASN A 67 9.79 4.77 6.50
C ASN A 67 9.91 6.29 6.19
N ASP A 68 9.06 7.12 6.83
CA ASP A 68 9.13 8.58 6.72
C ASP A 68 10.47 9.14 7.23
N SER A 69 10.94 8.68 8.39
CA SER A 69 12.23 9.12 8.94
C SER A 69 13.39 8.74 8.03
N LEU A 70 13.38 7.51 7.48
CA LEU A 70 14.41 7.07 6.56
C LEU A 70 14.34 7.81 5.23
N PHE A 71 13.13 8.02 4.69
CA PHE A 71 12.92 8.83 3.50
C PHE A 71 13.47 10.24 3.70
N ALA A 72 13.09 10.90 4.78
CA ALA A 72 13.52 12.26 5.09
C ALA A 72 15.04 12.36 5.19
N LYS A 73 15.69 11.41 5.87
CA LYS A 73 17.17 11.37 6.03
C LYS A 73 17.90 11.26 4.68
N VAL A 74 17.33 10.54 3.70
CA VAL A 74 17.95 10.36 2.38
C VAL A 74 17.58 11.50 1.42
N PHE A 75 16.32 11.97 1.48
CA PHE A 75 15.82 12.99 0.59
C PHE A 75 16.34 14.38 0.93
N PHE A 76 16.41 14.75 2.22
CA PHE A 76 16.85 16.08 2.68
C PHE A 76 18.31 16.09 3.14
N PRO A 77 18.98 17.28 3.08
CA PRO A 77 18.54 18.47 2.36
C PRO A 77 18.55 18.23 0.84
N ILE A 78 17.67 18.94 0.14
CA ILE A 78 17.62 18.91 -1.32
C ILE A 78 17.76 20.33 -1.88
N GLY A 79 18.72 20.57 -2.76
CA GLY A 79 18.96 21.89 -3.33
C GLY A 79 19.41 22.95 -2.33
N GLY A 80 19.82 22.55 -1.12
CA GLY A 80 20.11 23.44 0.01
C GLY A 80 18.94 23.64 0.97
N TYR A 81 17.74 23.21 0.58
CA TYR A 81 16.54 23.35 1.40
C TYR A 81 16.37 22.18 2.38
N THR A 82 15.94 22.52 3.58
CA THR A 82 15.57 21.57 4.66
C THR A 82 14.19 20.95 4.43
N ARG A 83 13.85 19.93 5.25
CA ARG A 83 12.50 19.36 5.25
C ARG A 83 11.42 20.43 5.52
N GLY A 84 11.61 21.28 6.52
CA GLY A 84 10.61 22.28 6.91
C GLY A 84 10.28 23.28 5.81
N GLU A 85 11.27 23.59 4.95
CA GLU A 85 11.07 24.52 3.83
C GLU A 85 10.37 23.87 2.62
N ILE A 86 10.52 22.57 2.41
CA ILE A 86 9.94 21.85 1.26
C ILE A 86 8.61 21.17 1.62
N GLN A 87 8.42 20.71 2.85
CA GLN A 87 7.21 19.97 3.25
C GLN A 87 5.90 20.67 2.87
N PRO A 88 5.71 22.00 3.05
CA PRO A 88 4.47 22.67 2.67
C PRO A 88 4.11 22.53 1.18
N TYR A 89 5.10 22.43 0.30
CA TYR A 89 4.86 22.22 -1.13
C TYR A 89 4.42 20.77 -1.42
N PHE A 90 4.96 19.79 -0.68
CA PHE A 90 4.52 18.40 -0.79
C PHE A 90 3.12 18.22 -0.24
N ASP A 91 2.81 18.83 0.90
CA ASP A 91 1.47 18.79 1.48
C ASP A 91 0.45 19.38 0.50
N ASN A 92 0.73 20.57 -0.05
CA ASN A 92 -0.10 21.19 -1.09
C ASN A 92 -0.22 20.33 -2.36
N PHE A 93 0.85 19.63 -2.76
CA PHE A 93 0.79 18.69 -3.88
C PHE A 93 -0.18 17.54 -3.59
N TYR A 94 -0.06 16.89 -2.44
CA TYR A 94 -0.93 15.77 -2.08
C TYR A 94 -2.38 16.20 -1.89
N GLU A 95 -2.63 17.40 -1.38
CA GLU A 95 -3.98 17.93 -1.18
C GLU A 95 -4.65 18.33 -2.50
N ASN A 96 -3.91 18.95 -3.44
CA ASN A 96 -4.51 19.66 -4.56
C ASN A 96 -4.15 19.12 -5.95
N LYS A 97 -3.00 18.43 -6.10
CA LYS A 97 -2.49 17.99 -7.41
C LYS A 97 -2.51 16.47 -7.57
N PHE A 98 -2.38 15.72 -6.49
CA PHE A 98 -2.31 14.25 -6.52
C PHE A 98 -3.55 13.63 -7.18
N VAL A 99 -4.71 14.27 -7.03
CA VAL A 99 -5.97 13.86 -7.64
C VAL A 99 -5.91 13.76 -9.19
N GLU A 100 -4.99 14.46 -9.84
CA GLU A 100 -4.81 14.38 -11.30
C GLU A 100 -4.35 12.98 -11.76
N LEU A 101 -3.79 12.18 -10.84
CA LEU A 101 -3.36 10.80 -11.10
C LEU A 101 -4.53 9.81 -11.14
N LYS A 102 -5.72 10.20 -10.66
CA LYS A 102 -6.93 9.37 -10.71
C LYS A 102 -7.23 8.85 -12.11
N LYS A 103 -6.91 9.62 -13.15
CA LYS A 103 -7.08 9.22 -14.57
C LYS A 103 -6.31 7.94 -14.96
N PHE A 104 -5.30 7.53 -14.18
CA PHE A 104 -4.54 6.31 -14.38
C PHE A 104 -5.03 5.15 -13.51
N THR A 105 -6.18 5.34 -12.87
CA THR A 105 -6.81 4.33 -12.03
C THR A 105 -8.21 4.01 -12.51
N LYS A 106 -8.69 2.84 -12.17
CA LYS A 106 -10.08 2.43 -12.40
C LYS A 106 -10.59 1.73 -11.15
N LYS A 107 -11.81 2.06 -10.77
CA LYS A 107 -12.49 1.40 -9.67
C LYS A 107 -12.64 -0.08 -9.99
N LYS A 108 -12.20 -0.95 -9.09
CA LYS A 108 -12.37 -2.39 -9.26
C LYS A 108 -13.82 -2.78 -8.96
N GLU A 109 -14.39 -3.55 -9.86
CA GLU A 109 -15.71 -4.12 -9.67
C GLU A 109 -15.73 -4.98 -8.41
N ASN A 110 -16.82 -4.97 -7.67
CA ASN A 110 -17.01 -5.73 -6.42
C ASN A 110 -16.12 -5.32 -5.22
N ALA A 111 -15.11 -4.44 -5.35
CA ALA A 111 -14.27 -4.04 -4.21
C ALA A 111 -15.10 -3.54 -3.02
N ARG A 112 -16.07 -2.63 -3.29
CA ARG A 112 -16.93 -2.08 -2.22
C ARG A 112 -17.81 -3.14 -1.57
N SER A 113 -18.45 -4.00 -2.35
CA SER A 113 -19.34 -5.05 -1.82
C SER A 113 -18.59 -6.05 -0.96
N VAL A 114 -17.38 -6.43 -1.37
CA VAL A 114 -16.52 -7.34 -0.61
C VAL A 114 -16.06 -6.70 0.70
N VAL A 115 -15.50 -5.49 0.66
CA VAL A 115 -15.07 -4.78 1.88
C VAL A 115 -16.25 -4.61 2.84
N GLN A 116 -17.41 -4.18 2.35
CA GLN A 116 -18.62 -4.06 3.14
C GLN A 116 -19.05 -5.40 3.75
N GLY A 117 -18.95 -6.49 2.98
CA GLY A 117 -19.26 -7.85 3.44
C GLY A 117 -18.37 -8.28 4.61
N VAL A 118 -17.06 -7.99 4.52
CA VAL A 118 -16.10 -8.26 5.60
C VAL A 118 -16.45 -7.46 6.87
N PHE A 119 -16.79 -6.17 6.73
CA PHE A 119 -17.24 -5.36 7.87
C PHE A 119 -18.55 -5.89 8.49
N LYS A 120 -19.51 -6.34 7.69
CA LYS A 120 -20.76 -6.95 8.18
C LYS A 120 -20.52 -8.21 9.01
N LYS A 121 -19.43 -8.95 8.71
CA LYS A 121 -18.99 -10.12 9.52
C LYS A 121 -18.27 -9.69 10.80
N LYS A 122 -18.16 -8.39 11.11
CA LYS A 122 -17.49 -7.81 12.29
C LYS A 122 -15.99 -8.18 12.39
N LEU A 123 -15.35 -8.43 11.26
CA LEU A 123 -13.92 -8.67 11.20
C LEU A 123 -13.16 -7.35 11.22
N LYS A 124 -11.92 -7.36 11.74
CA LYS A 124 -11.00 -6.24 11.57
C LYS A 124 -10.58 -6.14 10.11
N VAL A 125 -10.57 -4.92 9.57
CA VAL A 125 -10.15 -4.69 8.18
C VAL A 125 -8.94 -3.76 8.17
N VAL A 126 -7.89 -4.19 7.47
CA VAL A 126 -6.65 -3.43 7.31
C VAL A 126 -6.42 -3.16 5.82
N VAL A 127 -6.02 -1.95 5.50
CA VAL A 127 -5.43 -1.63 4.19
C VAL A 127 -3.93 -1.82 4.30
N ALA A 128 -3.46 -2.96 3.80
CA ALA A 128 -2.07 -3.39 3.85
C ALA A 128 -1.36 -3.08 2.52
N THR A 129 -1.29 -1.80 2.14
CA THR A 129 -0.62 -1.34 0.91
C THR A 129 0.89 -1.13 1.13
N THR A 130 1.69 -1.10 0.07
CA THR A 130 3.12 -0.77 0.17
C THR A 130 3.30 0.66 0.70
N PRO A 131 3.86 0.87 1.91
CA PRO A 131 3.82 2.14 2.62
C PRO A 131 4.95 3.09 2.19
N VAL A 132 4.87 3.58 0.95
CA VAL A 132 5.82 4.54 0.35
C VAL A 132 5.20 5.92 0.11
N LEU A 133 3.89 6.06 0.31
CA LEU A 133 3.15 7.31 0.16
C LEU A 133 2.55 7.76 1.50
N PRO A 134 2.30 9.06 1.69
CA PRO A 134 1.65 9.59 2.89
C PRO A 134 0.18 9.18 2.99
N LEU A 135 -0.36 9.22 4.20
CA LEU A 135 -1.76 8.85 4.48
C LEU A 135 -2.75 9.59 3.57
N THR A 136 -2.53 10.88 3.32
CA THR A 136 -3.37 11.69 2.42
C THR A 136 -3.51 11.09 1.02
N ALA A 137 -2.41 10.59 0.46
CA ALA A 137 -2.42 9.92 -0.84
C ALA A 137 -3.14 8.57 -0.81
N ILE A 138 -2.97 7.80 0.28
CA ILE A 138 -3.65 6.51 0.42
C ILE A 138 -5.15 6.71 0.59
N GLN A 139 -5.59 7.70 1.37
CA GLN A 139 -7.00 8.03 1.55
C GLN A 139 -7.67 8.41 0.22
N GLN A 140 -7.07 9.28 -0.59
CA GLN A 140 -7.60 9.61 -1.91
C GLN A 140 -7.74 8.36 -2.80
N ARG A 141 -6.76 7.45 -2.77
CA ARG A 141 -6.81 6.21 -3.56
C ARG A 141 -7.91 5.26 -3.08
N LEU A 142 -8.17 5.19 -1.78
CA LEU A 142 -9.34 4.48 -1.23
C LEU A 142 -10.66 5.10 -1.68
N GLU A 143 -10.73 6.43 -1.77
CA GLU A 143 -11.89 7.13 -2.33
C GLU A 143 -12.06 6.80 -3.83
N TRP A 144 -10.97 6.77 -4.61
CA TRP A 144 -11.02 6.37 -6.02
C TRP A 144 -11.47 4.93 -6.21
N ALA A 145 -11.10 4.04 -5.28
CA ALA A 145 -11.60 2.66 -5.22
C ALA A 145 -13.08 2.56 -4.80
N GLY A 146 -13.65 3.65 -4.23
CA GLY A 146 -15.01 3.68 -3.68
C GLY A 146 -15.16 2.97 -2.34
N VAL A 147 -14.05 2.90 -1.58
CA VAL A 147 -13.99 2.26 -0.26
C VAL A 147 -13.38 3.18 0.82
N GLY A 148 -13.28 4.49 0.56
CA GLY A 148 -12.66 5.46 1.48
C GLY A 148 -13.47 5.78 2.73
N ASP A 149 -14.76 5.48 2.74
CA ASP A 149 -15.70 5.78 3.83
C ASP A 149 -15.82 4.68 4.91
N PHE A 150 -15.04 3.61 4.81
CA PHE A 150 -15.01 2.55 5.81
C PHE A 150 -14.06 2.87 6.97
N ASN A 151 -14.42 2.43 8.18
CA ASN A 151 -13.59 2.64 9.37
C ASN A 151 -12.56 1.50 9.54
N TYR A 152 -11.47 1.59 8.79
CA TYR A 152 -10.37 0.62 8.83
C TYR A 152 -9.69 0.58 10.19
N SER A 153 -9.33 -0.62 10.65
CA SER A 153 -8.55 -0.80 11.88
C SER A 153 -7.12 -0.28 11.74
N LEU A 154 -6.57 -0.35 10.53
CA LEU A 154 -5.26 0.20 10.18
C LEU A 154 -5.21 0.47 8.67
N ILE A 155 -4.62 1.59 8.30
CA ILE A 155 -4.16 1.88 6.94
C ILE A 155 -2.65 2.05 7.01
N THR A 156 -1.88 1.23 6.30
CA THR A 156 -0.41 1.37 6.27
C THR A 156 -0.01 2.51 5.33
N HIS A 157 0.89 3.36 5.79
CA HIS A 157 1.42 4.50 5.06
C HIS A 157 2.86 4.81 5.52
N ILE A 158 3.55 5.72 4.84
CA ILE A 158 4.97 5.95 5.08
C ILE A 158 5.28 6.38 6.52
N GLU A 159 4.38 7.12 7.16
CA GLU A 159 4.59 7.68 8.51
C GLU A 159 4.43 6.64 9.62
N ASN A 160 3.58 5.60 9.41
CA ASN A 160 3.30 4.60 10.45
C ASN A 160 3.99 3.25 10.25
N SER A 161 4.70 3.06 9.15
CA SER A 161 5.33 1.78 8.81
C SER A 161 6.85 1.86 8.97
N ARG A 162 7.46 0.72 9.33
CA ARG A 162 8.91 0.60 9.53
C ARG A 162 9.58 -0.36 8.54
N ALA A 163 8.82 -0.91 7.62
CA ALA A 163 9.29 -1.81 6.57
C ALA A 163 8.30 -1.78 5.39
N ASN A 164 8.73 -2.28 4.25
CA ASN A 164 7.91 -2.44 3.05
C ASN A 164 7.74 -3.91 2.69
N LYS A 165 6.68 -4.27 1.95
CA LYS A 165 6.59 -5.55 1.27
C LYS A 165 7.76 -5.69 0.26
N PRO A 166 8.43 -6.83 0.15
CA PRO A 166 8.10 -8.15 0.74
C PRO A 166 8.75 -8.44 2.10
N ASN A 167 9.25 -7.44 2.84
CA ASN A 167 9.91 -7.67 4.11
C ASN A 167 8.91 -8.25 5.14
N ILE A 168 9.31 -9.32 5.83
CA ILE A 168 8.49 -9.99 6.85
C ILE A 168 8.14 -9.05 8.02
N LEU A 169 9.03 -8.11 8.35
CA LEU A 169 8.81 -7.11 9.42
C LEU A 169 7.60 -6.21 9.13
N TYR A 170 7.26 -6.01 7.85
CA TYR A 170 6.06 -5.27 7.49
C TYR A 170 4.79 -5.97 7.98
N PHE A 171 4.66 -7.27 7.71
CA PHE A 171 3.50 -8.06 8.14
C PHE A 171 3.49 -8.25 9.66
N GLN A 172 4.67 -8.49 10.26
CA GLN A 172 4.79 -8.58 11.71
C GLN A 172 4.29 -7.32 12.40
N GLY A 173 4.67 -6.14 11.92
CA GLY A 173 4.20 -4.87 12.47
C GLY A 173 2.66 -4.71 12.43
N ILE A 174 1.99 -5.20 11.38
CA ILE A 174 0.52 -5.20 11.31
C ILE A 174 -0.06 -6.17 12.35
N ILE A 175 0.49 -7.37 12.47
CA ILE A 175 0.03 -8.39 13.42
C ILE A 175 0.20 -7.90 14.86
N ASP A 176 1.35 -7.31 15.19
CA ASP A 176 1.62 -6.76 16.51
C ASP A 176 0.64 -5.62 16.86
N TYR A 177 0.34 -4.75 15.89
CA TYR A 177 -0.65 -3.68 16.05
C TYR A 177 -2.06 -4.22 16.31
N LEU A 178 -2.47 -5.28 15.60
CA LEU A 178 -3.80 -5.87 15.75
C LEU A 178 -3.95 -6.69 17.05
N GLY A 179 -2.86 -7.27 17.54
CA GLY A 179 -2.90 -8.22 18.66
C GLY A 179 -3.64 -9.52 18.32
N ILE A 180 -3.71 -9.90 17.03
CA ILE A 180 -4.42 -11.08 16.53
C ILE A 180 -3.39 -12.09 16.03
N PRO A 181 -3.51 -13.38 16.39
CA PRO A 181 -2.58 -14.39 15.87
C PRO A 181 -2.52 -14.43 14.34
N PRO A 182 -1.33 -14.57 13.72
CA PRO A 182 -1.17 -14.56 12.27
C PRO A 182 -2.12 -15.50 11.53
N LYS A 183 -2.33 -16.71 12.04
CA LYS A 183 -3.24 -17.72 11.47
C LYS A 183 -4.70 -17.27 11.36
N ASN A 184 -5.08 -16.22 12.10
CA ASN A 184 -6.43 -15.65 12.10
C ASN A 184 -6.50 -14.34 11.27
N CYS A 185 -5.43 -13.97 10.55
CA CYS A 185 -5.33 -12.81 9.70
C CYS A 185 -5.15 -13.24 8.23
N LEU A 186 -6.18 -13.06 7.40
CA LEU A 186 -6.12 -13.40 5.97
C LEU A 186 -5.48 -12.23 5.20
N MET A 187 -4.33 -12.47 4.54
CA MET A 187 -3.76 -11.51 3.59
C MET A 187 -4.35 -11.72 2.20
N VAL A 188 -4.86 -10.66 1.61
CA VAL A 188 -5.47 -10.63 0.27
C VAL A 188 -4.68 -9.67 -0.60
N GLY A 189 -4.15 -10.14 -1.71
CA GLY A 189 -3.35 -9.32 -2.63
C GLY A 189 -3.23 -9.98 -4.00
N ASP A 190 -2.67 -9.26 -4.97
CA ASP A 190 -2.52 -9.72 -6.35
C ASP A 190 -1.05 -9.96 -6.75
N GLU A 191 -0.09 -9.67 -5.86
CA GLU A 191 1.34 -9.79 -6.13
C GLU A 191 2.05 -10.82 -5.22
N ALA A 192 3.17 -11.33 -5.71
CA ALA A 192 4.05 -12.24 -4.96
C ALA A 192 4.49 -11.69 -3.60
N LYS A 193 4.68 -10.35 -3.51
CA LYS A 193 5.09 -9.67 -2.28
C LYS A 193 4.04 -9.78 -1.16
N ASP A 194 2.76 -9.95 -1.50
CA ASP A 194 1.67 -10.13 -0.54
C ASP A 194 1.68 -11.53 0.07
N MET A 195 2.04 -12.52 -0.75
CA MET A 195 2.09 -13.93 -0.33
C MET A 195 3.18 -14.20 0.73
N VAL A 196 4.12 -13.26 0.92
CA VAL A 196 5.16 -13.35 1.97
C VAL A 196 4.57 -13.36 3.38
N ALA A 197 3.35 -12.87 3.59
CA ALA A 197 2.61 -12.99 4.85
C ALA A 197 2.48 -14.45 5.34
N ALA A 198 2.53 -15.44 4.43
CA ALA A 198 2.53 -16.85 4.78
C ALA A 198 3.74 -17.25 5.62
N LYS A 199 4.89 -16.55 5.52
CA LYS A 199 6.10 -16.85 6.32
C LYS A 199 5.91 -16.63 7.83
N ILE A 200 4.96 -15.79 8.21
CA ILE A 200 4.59 -15.58 9.62
C ILE A 200 3.34 -16.36 10.03
N GLY A 201 2.80 -17.19 9.13
CA GLY A 201 1.64 -18.04 9.40
C GLY A 201 0.28 -17.45 9.03
N CYS A 202 0.22 -16.34 8.32
CA CYS A 202 -1.03 -15.83 7.78
C CYS A 202 -1.51 -16.70 6.61
N PRO A 203 -2.78 -17.14 6.56
CA PRO A 203 -3.37 -17.59 5.32
C PRO A 203 -3.35 -16.47 4.29
N THR A 204 -3.14 -16.84 3.02
CA THR A 204 -3.02 -15.89 1.92
C THR A 204 -4.01 -16.21 0.81
N PHE A 205 -4.59 -15.18 0.22
CA PHE A 205 -5.45 -15.26 -0.93
C PHE A 205 -4.86 -14.43 -2.08
N LEU A 206 -4.52 -15.10 -3.17
CA LEU A 206 -4.03 -14.46 -4.39
C LEU A 206 -5.21 -14.11 -5.29
N ILE A 207 -5.38 -12.83 -5.58
CA ILE A 207 -6.32 -12.38 -6.61
C ILE A 207 -5.67 -12.58 -7.96
N GLU A 208 -6.35 -13.35 -8.84
CA GLU A 208 -5.89 -13.53 -10.21
C GLU A 208 -6.25 -12.28 -11.03
N SER A 209 -5.26 -11.54 -11.46
CA SER A 209 -5.38 -10.36 -12.31
C SER A 209 -4.52 -10.49 -13.57
N LEU A 210 -4.77 -9.65 -14.57
CA LEU A 210 -3.93 -9.59 -15.77
C LEU A 210 -2.46 -9.21 -15.49
N ASN A 211 -2.21 -8.63 -14.31
CA ASN A 211 -0.88 -8.19 -13.88
C ASN A 211 -0.22 -9.16 -12.90
N THR A 212 -0.89 -10.24 -12.54
CA THR A 212 -0.35 -11.24 -11.59
C THR A 212 0.74 -12.04 -12.26
N GLU A 213 1.99 -11.74 -11.98
CA GLU A 213 3.13 -12.52 -12.42
C GLU A 213 3.35 -13.73 -11.49
N LEU A 214 2.96 -14.91 -11.95
CA LEU A 214 3.25 -16.16 -11.26
C LEU A 214 4.71 -16.54 -11.49
N SER A 215 5.60 -16.16 -10.58
CA SER A 215 6.99 -16.60 -10.58
C SER A 215 7.11 -17.97 -9.89
N PRO A 216 7.97 -18.89 -10.36
CA PRO A 216 8.29 -20.13 -9.64
C PRO A 216 8.84 -19.90 -8.23
N ALA A 217 9.41 -18.71 -7.96
CA ALA A 217 9.91 -18.30 -6.65
C ALA A 217 8.82 -17.74 -5.72
N MET A 218 7.60 -17.55 -6.22
CA MET A 218 6.49 -17.05 -5.40
C MET A 218 6.06 -18.10 -4.38
N LEU A 219 5.82 -17.67 -3.14
CA LEU A 219 5.22 -18.54 -2.14
C LEU A 219 3.83 -18.96 -2.60
N LYS A 220 3.55 -20.26 -2.53
CA LYS A 220 2.25 -20.81 -2.89
C LYS A 220 1.17 -20.18 -2.03
N PRO A 221 0.16 -19.50 -2.61
CA PRO A 221 -0.95 -18.95 -1.84
C PRO A 221 -1.79 -20.08 -1.23
N SER A 222 -2.40 -19.82 -0.08
CA SER A 222 -3.34 -20.76 0.55
C SER A 222 -4.60 -20.92 -0.31
N TYR A 223 -5.04 -19.85 -0.94
CA TYR A 223 -6.20 -19.76 -1.81
C TYR A 223 -5.92 -18.82 -2.99
N LYS A 224 -6.67 -18.97 -4.07
CA LYS A 224 -6.64 -18.07 -5.22
C LYS A 224 -8.00 -18.01 -5.90
N GLY A 225 -8.29 -16.89 -6.55
CA GLY A 225 -9.56 -16.66 -7.26
C GLY A 225 -9.83 -15.18 -7.50
N ASN A 226 -11.08 -14.85 -7.75
CA ASN A 226 -11.54 -13.47 -7.87
C ASN A 226 -11.74 -12.84 -6.48
N LEU A 227 -11.84 -11.51 -6.43
CA LEU A 227 -11.98 -10.77 -5.16
C LEU A 227 -13.24 -11.20 -4.37
N GLU A 228 -14.34 -11.47 -5.04
CA GLU A 228 -15.60 -11.90 -4.43
C GLU A 228 -15.55 -13.29 -3.80
N ASP A 229 -14.69 -14.18 -4.28
CA ASP A 229 -14.55 -15.55 -3.77
C ASP A 229 -14.08 -15.57 -2.31
N ILE A 230 -13.53 -14.47 -1.82
CA ILE A 230 -13.15 -14.29 -0.42
C ILE A 230 -14.38 -14.46 0.51
N MET A 231 -15.54 -14.03 0.06
CA MET A 231 -16.76 -14.09 0.87
C MET A 231 -17.22 -15.51 1.19
N ASP A 232 -16.90 -16.47 0.30
CA ASP A 232 -17.19 -17.88 0.49
C ASP A 232 -16.21 -18.56 1.46
N LEU A 233 -15.05 -17.95 1.67
CA LEU A 233 -14.04 -18.42 2.61
C LEU A 233 -14.31 -17.96 4.04
N LEU A 234 -14.88 -16.76 4.21
CA LEU A 234 -15.14 -16.10 5.50
C LEU A 234 -16.51 -16.46 6.05
#